data_a07c555efc1b04f34140e997d6b4ab53
#
_entry.id   a07c555efc1b04f34140e997d6b4ab53
#
_cell.length_a   1.000
_cell.length_b   1.000
_cell.length_c   1.000
_cell.angle_alpha   90.00
_cell.angle_beta   90.00
_cell.angle_gamma   90.00
#
_symmetry.space_group_name_H-M   'P 1'
#
loop_
_entity.id
_entity.type
_entity.pdbx_description
1 polymer ?
#
loop_
_entity_poly.entity_id
_entity_poly.type
_entity_poly.pdbx_seq_one_letter_code
_entity_poly.pdbx_strand_id
1 'polypeptide(L)'
;MSTSAQAAAATPKVEISDLHKFFGELHVLRGIDLIVPPGSVTVLIGPSGSGKSTLLRCINELESIDAGRVKVDGELIGMREVERGGRTELHALSDKARAAQRAKIGMVFQRFNLFPHMTALENVMEAPILVKKTPKAKARERGIELLERVGLGDRLEHYPSQLSGGQQQRVAIARALAMDPELMLFDEPTSALDPELVGEVLQVMQDLAASGMTMVVVTHEMGFAREVGDQLIFMDGGVICESGDPVEVLDNPQAERTRAFLSSVL
;
A
#
# COMPACT_ATOMS: atom_id res chain seq x y z
N MET A 1 17.41 42.42 5.69
CA MET A 1 16.18 41.81 6.26
C MET A 1 15.73 40.70 5.32
N SER A 2 16.23 39.52 5.56
CA SER A 2 15.88 38.34 4.74
C SER A 2 14.83 37.55 5.48
N THR A 3 13.59 37.61 5.00
CA THR A 3 12.47 36.82 5.46
C THR A 3 12.57 35.48 4.75
N SER A 4 13.18 34.47 5.38
CA SER A 4 13.07 33.10 4.94
C SER A 4 11.65 32.66 5.25
N ALA A 5 10.79 32.64 4.23
CA ALA A 5 9.52 31.93 4.29
C ALA A 5 9.82 30.44 4.44
N GLN A 6 9.70 29.92 5.66
CA GLN A 6 9.60 28.49 5.92
C GLN A 6 8.33 28.01 5.22
N ALA A 7 8.48 27.35 4.07
CA ALA A 7 7.39 26.61 3.47
C ALA A 7 6.91 25.61 4.53
N ALA A 8 5.67 25.72 4.95
CA ALA A 8 5.05 24.74 5.85
C ALA A 8 5.17 23.38 5.15
N ALA A 9 5.99 22.48 5.72
CA ALA A 9 6.14 21.13 5.19
C ALA A 9 4.76 20.49 5.15
N ALA A 10 4.34 19.99 3.99
CA ALA A 10 3.08 19.30 3.84
C ALA A 10 3.03 18.11 4.82
N THR A 11 1.88 17.90 5.45
CA THR A 11 1.69 16.75 6.35
C THR A 11 1.99 15.45 5.59
N PRO A 12 2.86 14.57 6.09
CA PRO A 12 3.12 13.29 5.45
C PRO A 12 1.85 12.46 5.29
N LYS A 13 1.73 11.72 4.18
CA LYS A 13 0.62 10.78 3.99
C LYS A 13 0.73 9.62 4.98
N VAL A 14 1.95 9.08 5.16
CA VAL A 14 2.25 8.09 6.20
C VAL A 14 3.45 8.56 7.00
N GLU A 15 3.33 8.51 8.32
CA GLU A 15 4.42 8.76 9.28
C GLU A 15 4.50 7.57 10.23
N ILE A 16 5.64 6.89 10.24
CA ILE A 16 5.93 5.77 11.12
C ILE A 16 7.10 6.16 11.99
N SER A 17 6.96 5.95 13.30
CA SER A 17 7.99 6.27 14.29
C SER A 17 8.22 5.10 15.23
N ASP A 18 9.45 4.59 15.24
CA ASP A 18 9.95 3.51 16.12
C ASP A 18 9.00 2.30 16.17
N LEU A 19 8.52 1.85 14.99
CA LEU A 19 7.53 0.78 14.91
C LEU A 19 8.16 -0.58 15.19
N HIS A 20 7.57 -1.30 16.14
CA HIS A 20 7.92 -2.66 16.49
C HIS A 20 6.73 -3.61 16.30
N LYS A 21 7.03 -4.81 15.77
CA LYS A 21 6.05 -5.89 15.63
C LYS A 21 6.66 -7.23 16.02
N PHE A 22 5.95 -7.95 16.88
CA PHE A 22 6.30 -9.30 17.30
C PHE A 22 5.22 -10.31 16.88
N PHE A 23 5.64 -11.52 16.55
CA PHE A 23 4.78 -12.71 16.44
C PHE A 23 5.32 -13.76 17.43
N GLY A 24 4.70 -13.82 18.60
CA GLY A 24 5.26 -14.56 19.72
C GLY A 24 6.63 -14.01 20.12
N GLU A 25 7.66 -14.83 20.09
CA GLU A 25 9.04 -14.41 20.38
C GLU A 25 9.78 -13.81 19.17
N LEU A 26 9.21 -13.94 17.96
CA LEU A 26 9.85 -13.45 16.76
C LEU A 26 9.64 -11.94 16.59
N HIS A 27 10.71 -11.15 16.68
CA HIS A 27 10.73 -9.71 16.46
C HIS A 27 10.86 -9.43 14.95
N VAL A 28 9.75 -9.14 14.27
CA VAL A 28 9.67 -9.02 12.81
C VAL A 28 9.97 -7.62 12.32
N LEU A 29 9.45 -6.58 12.99
CA LEU A 29 9.80 -5.17 12.71
C LEU A 29 10.49 -4.60 13.94
N ARG A 30 11.64 -3.95 13.72
CA ARG A 30 12.61 -3.63 14.78
C ARG A 30 12.98 -2.15 14.75
N GLY A 31 12.04 -1.26 15.14
CA GLY A 31 12.27 0.17 15.16
C GLY A 31 12.27 0.76 13.75
N ILE A 32 11.15 0.63 13.03
CA ILE A 32 10.99 1.21 11.69
C ILE A 32 10.58 2.67 11.81
N ASP A 33 11.36 3.54 11.19
CA ASP A 33 11.04 4.95 10.93
C ASP A 33 10.82 5.15 9.44
N LEU A 34 9.68 5.73 9.03
CA LEU A 34 9.34 5.93 7.62
C LEU A 34 8.44 7.15 7.45
N ILE A 35 8.76 7.96 6.45
CA ILE A 35 7.94 9.08 5.98
C ILE A 35 7.56 8.81 4.52
N VAL A 36 6.26 8.86 4.21
CA VAL A 36 5.72 8.80 2.85
C VAL A 36 5.09 10.16 2.54
N PRO A 37 5.62 10.93 1.58
CA PRO A 37 5.01 12.19 1.16
C PRO A 37 3.66 11.98 0.47
N PRO A 38 2.73 12.95 0.51
CA PRO A 38 1.51 12.88 -0.27
C PRO A 38 1.81 12.91 -1.78
N GLY A 39 1.08 12.11 -2.57
CA GLY A 39 1.23 12.03 -4.03
C GLY A 39 2.48 11.31 -4.50
N SER A 40 3.24 10.68 -3.60
CA SER A 40 4.48 9.97 -3.95
C SER A 40 4.30 8.45 -3.99
N VAL A 41 5.22 7.79 -4.70
CA VAL A 41 5.35 6.33 -4.78
C VAL A 41 6.58 5.90 -3.96
N THR A 42 6.35 5.25 -2.82
CA THR A 42 7.40 4.65 -1.99
C THR A 42 7.48 3.16 -2.30
N VAL A 43 8.63 2.70 -2.77
CA VAL A 43 8.87 1.30 -3.12
C VAL A 43 9.68 0.61 -2.02
N LEU A 44 9.21 -0.56 -1.58
CA LEU A 44 9.85 -1.42 -0.59
C LEU A 44 10.43 -2.65 -1.28
N ILE A 45 11.73 -2.86 -1.19
CA ILE A 45 12.43 -4.04 -1.69
C ILE A 45 13.18 -4.76 -0.58
N GLY A 46 13.63 -5.99 -0.84
CA GLY A 46 14.41 -6.79 0.10
C GLY A 46 14.04 -8.26 0.09
N PRO A 47 14.82 -9.13 0.76
CA PRO A 47 14.61 -10.57 0.76
C PRO A 47 13.24 -10.97 1.37
N SER A 48 12.79 -12.19 1.04
CA SER A 48 11.61 -12.76 1.67
C SER A 48 11.82 -12.88 3.18
N GLY A 49 10.78 -12.57 3.96
CA GLY A 49 10.85 -12.58 5.42
C GLY A 49 11.48 -11.32 6.05
N SER A 50 11.87 -10.30 5.28
CA SER A 50 12.43 -9.04 5.84
C SER A 50 11.41 -8.14 6.53
N GLY A 51 10.10 -8.46 6.48
CA GLY A 51 9.05 -7.71 7.17
C GLY A 51 8.22 -6.76 6.30
N LYS A 52 8.48 -6.66 4.98
CA LYS A 52 7.79 -5.73 4.06
C LYS A 52 6.26 -5.83 4.09
N SER A 53 5.72 -7.03 3.88
CA SER A 53 4.26 -7.27 3.92
C SER A 53 3.68 -7.01 5.31
N THR A 54 4.44 -7.30 6.37
CA THR A 54 4.04 -6.98 7.75
C THR A 54 3.95 -5.48 7.96
N LEU A 55 4.93 -4.72 7.44
CA LEU A 55 4.91 -3.25 7.49
C LEU A 55 3.66 -2.68 6.79
N LEU A 56 3.35 -3.15 5.56
CA LEU A 56 2.12 -2.73 4.87
C LEU A 56 0.87 -3.02 5.71
N ARG A 57 0.80 -4.21 6.31
CA ARG A 57 -0.35 -4.61 7.15
C ARG A 57 -0.45 -3.82 8.45
N CYS A 58 0.65 -3.31 8.96
CA CYS A 58 0.63 -2.38 10.09
C CYS A 58 0.11 -0.99 9.68
N ILE A 59 0.39 -0.52 8.45
CA ILE A 59 -0.10 0.78 7.95
C ILE A 59 -1.63 0.80 7.85
N ASN A 60 -2.26 -0.30 7.41
CA ASN A 60 -3.73 -0.37 7.31
C ASN A 60 -4.39 -1.11 8.49
N GLU A 61 -3.63 -1.39 9.54
CA GLU A 61 -4.10 -2.07 10.74
C GLU A 61 -4.79 -3.44 10.47
N LEU A 62 -4.30 -4.17 9.50
CA LEU A 62 -4.55 -5.62 9.42
C LEU A 62 -3.69 -6.38 10.42
N GLU A 63 -2.53 -5.82 10.79
CA GLU A 63 -1.69 -6.24 11.90
C GLU A 63 -1.55 -5.08 12.88
N SER A 64 -1.84 -5.33 14.15
CA SER A 64 -1.59 -4.36 15.22
C SER A 64 -0.10 -4.23 15.50
N ILE A 65 0.35 -3.03 15.79
CA ILE A 65 1.72 -2.77 16.24
C ILE A 65 1.88 -3.09 17.73
N ASP A 66 3.08 -3.43 18.15
CA ASP A 66 3.38 -3.73 19.57
C ASP A 66 4.05 -2.54 20.28
N ALA A 67 4.79 -1.69 19.54
CA ALA A 67 5.32 -0.41 20.02
C ALA A 67 5.50 0.56 18.85
N GLY A 68 5.73 1.83 19.18
CA GLY A 68 5.87 2.91 18.20
C GLY A 68 4.55 3.56 17.82
N ARG A 69 4.52 4.23 16.66
CA ARG A 69 3.35 4.92 16.11
C ARG A 69 3.28 4.78 14.60
N VAL A 70 2.05 4.64 14.10
CA VAL A 70 1.72 4.76 12.67
C VAL A 70 0.65 5.82 12.54
N LYS A 71 0.90 6.84 11.71
CA LYS A 71 -0.10 7.85 11.35
C LYS A 71 -0.33 7.84 9.85
N VAL A 72 -1.58 8.02 9.45
CA VAL A 72 -1.98 8.28 8.07
C VAL A 72 -2.76 9.60 8.07
N ASP A 73 -2.36 10.55 7.23
CA ASP A 73 -2.90 11.93 7.23
C ASP A 73 -2.88 12.60 8.62
N GLY A 74 -1.86 12.31 9.44
CA GLY A 74 -1.72 12.83 10.79
C GLY A 74 -2.59 12.11 11.85
N GLU A 75 -3.51 11.21 11.45
CA GLU A 75 -4.33 10.42 12.38
C GLU A 75 -3.59 9.14 12.80
N LEU A 76 -3.52 8.86 14.10
CA LEU A 76 -3.01 7.58 14.61
C LEU A 76 -3.87 6.42 14.13
N ILE A 77 -3.24 5.40 13.57
CA ILE A 77 -3.90 4.18 13.10
C ILE A 77 -4.10 3.21 14.26
N GLY A 78 -5.34 2.73 14.41
CA GLY A 78 -5.72 1.73 15.43
C GLY A 78 -5.81 2.26 16.85
N MET A 79 -5.29 3.47 17.12
CA MET A 79 -5.17 4.04 18.48
C MET A 79 -5.65 5.49 18.52
N ARG A 80 -5.88 5.98 19.73
CA ARG A 80 -6.12 7.40 20.04
C ARG A 80 -5.33 7.82 21.26
N GLU A 81 -4.92 9.07 21.28
CA GLU A 81 -4.33 9.68 22.47
C GLU A 81 -5.41 10.13 23.44
N VAL A 82 -5.18 9.86 24.74
CA VAL A 82 -6.06 10.26 25.83
C VAL A 82 -5.20 10.91 26.92
N GLU A 83 -5.50 12.17 27.21
CA GLU A 83 -4.86 12.88 28.34
C GLU A 83 -5.46 12.42 29.65
N ARG A 84 -4.63 11.87 30.55
CA ARG A 84 -5.04 11.43 31.87
C ARG A 84 -4.02 11.84 32.93
N GLY A 85 -4.40 12.73 33.83
CA GLY A 85 -3.51 13.16 34.91
C GLY A 85 -2.22 13.84 34.44
N GLY A 86 -2.25 14.57 33.30
CA GLY A 86 -1.08 15.22 32.70
C GLY A 86 -0.12 14.27 31.97
N ARG A 87 -0.58 13.04 31.66
CA ARG A 87 0.14 12.06 30.81
C ARG A 87 -0.71 11.70 29.62
N THR A 88 -0.08 11.58 28.46
CA THR A 88 -0.70 11.06 27.24
C THR A 88 -0.63 9.53 27.25
N GLU A 89 -1.79 8.87 27.24
CA GLU A 89 -1.91 7.42 27.13
C GLU A 89 -2.46 7.05 25.75
N LEU A 90 -1.98 5.95 25.17
CA LEU A 90 -2.50 5.40 23.90
C LEU A 90 -3.58 4.37 24.22
N HIS A 91 -4.78 4.58 23.70
CA HIS A 91 -5.91 3.69 23.85
C HIS A 91 -6.31 3.12 22.49
N ALA A 92 -6.57 1.80 22.43
CA ALA A 92 -7.07 1.16 21.21
C ALA A 92 -8.42 1.75 20.79
N LEU A 93 -8.60 1.94 19.49
CA LEU A 93 -9.88 2.32 18.92
C LEU A 93 -10.86 1.14 18.94
N SER A 94 -12.16 1.44 18.92
CA SER A 94 -13.19 0.42 18.69
C SER A 94 -13.07 -0.19 17.30
N ASP A 95 -13.55 -1.43 17.10
CA ASP A 95 -13.53 -2.11 15.79
C ASP A 95 -14.21 -1.29 14.70
N LYS A 96 -15.29 -0.58 15.03
CA LYS A 96 -15.99 0.32 14.10
C LYS A 96 -15.11 1.49 13.67
N ALA A 97 -14.36 2.10 14.61
CA ALA A 97 -13.47 3.21 14.29
C ALA A 97 -12.28 2.74 13.46
N ARG A 98 -11.69 1.58 13.80
CA ARG A 98 -10.62 0.94 13.01
C ARG A 98 -11.07 0.59 11.59
N ALA A 99 -12.27 0.04 11.45
CA ALA A 99 -12.85 -0.23 10.12
C ALA A 99 -13.07 1.05 9.30
N ALA A 100 -13.44 2.17 9.94
CA ALA A 100 -13.56 3.45 9.25
C ALA A 100 -12.21 4.01 8.78
N GLN A 101 -11.12 3.82 9.55
CA GLN A 101 -9.76 4.17 9.11
C GLN A 101 -9.32 3.30 7.94
N ARG A 102 -9.52 1.96 8.02
CA ARG A 102 -9.18 1.04 6.91
C ARG A 102 -9.93 1.36 5.61
N ALA A 103 -11.15 1.88 5.70
CA ALA A 103 -11.94 2.22 4.52
C ALA A 103 -11.33 3.34 3.66
N LYS A 104 -10.40 4.14 4.23
CA LYS A 104 -9.66 5.21 3.52
C LYS A 104 -8.38 4.70 2.85
N ILE A 105 -7.95 3.47 3.13
CA ILE A 105 -6.70 2.88 2.67
C ILE A 105 -7.02 1.69 1.77
N GLY A 106 -6.69 1.79 0.50
CA GLY A 106 -6.81 0.68 -0.43
C GLY A 106 -5.65 -0.31 -0.25
N MET A 107 -5.94 -1.60 -0.35
CA MET A 107 -4.90 -2.62 -0.33
C MET A 107 -5.13 -3.66 -1.43
N VAL A 108 -4.05 -3.93 -2.16
CA VAL A 108 -3.97 -4.97 -3.19
C VAL A 108 -2.96 -6.01 -2.72
N PHE A 109 -3.37 -7.27 -2.69
CA PHE A 109 -2.60 -8.37 -2.16
C PHE A 109 -1.92 -9.16 -3.28
N GLN A 110 -0.90 -9.92 -2.93
CA GLN A 110 -0.21 -10.89 -3.79
C GLN A 110 -1.19 -11.90 -4.43
N ARG A 111 -2.12 -12.42 -3.63
CA ARG A 111 -3.26 -13.19 -4.14
C ARG A 111 -4.42 -12.22 -4.37
N PHE A 112 -5.13 -12.39 -5.47
CA PHE A 112 -6.18 -11.46 -5.92
C PHE A 112 -7.32 -11.29 -4.92
N ASN A 113 -7.60 -12.33 -4.12
CA ASN A 113 -8.61 -12.36 -3.06
C ASN A 113 -10.00 -11.88 -3.53
N LEU A 114 -10.35 -12.17 -4.80
CA LEU A 114 -11.67 -11.90 -5.32
C LEU A 114 -12.71 -12.85 -4.73
N PHE A 115 -13.94 -12.38 -4.59
CA PHE A 115 -15.07 -13.21 -4.23
C PHE A 115 -15.43 -14.14 -5.41
N PRO A 116 -15.22 -15.47 -5.32
CA PRO A 116 -15.33 -16.35 -6.48
C PRO A 116 -16.77 -16.54 -6.99
N HIS A 117 -17.76 -16.22 -6.16
CA HIS A 117 -19.19 -16.30 -6.47
C HIS A 117 -19.78 -14.98 -7.00
N MET A 118 -18.95 -13.97 -7.18
CA MET A 118 -19.32 -12.64 -7.70
C MET A 118 -18.63 -12.38 -9.02
N THR A 119 -19.28 -11.67 -9.93
CA THR A 119 -18.69 -11.18 -11.17
C THR A 119 -17.61 -10.11 -10.88
N ALA A 120 -16.85 -9.71 -11.91
CA ALA A 120 -15.87 -8.62 -11.79
C ALA A 120 -16.54 -7.33 -11.29
N LEU A 121 -17.68 -6.96 -11.87
CA LEU A 121 -18.44 -5.77 -11.48
C LEU A 121 -18.97 -5.87 -10.05
N GLU A 122 -19.53 -7.01 -9.67
CA GLU A 122 -20.03 -7.23 -8.31
C GLU A 122 -18.91 -7.14 -7.27
N ASN A 123 -17.71 -7.71 -7.55
CA ASN A 123 -16.54 -7.58 -6.70
C ASN A 123 -16.15 -6.12 -6.44
N VAL A 124 -16.25 -5.25 -7.46
CA VAL A 124 -15.92 -3.82 -7.34
C VAL A 124 -17.01 -3.05 -6.59
N MET A 125 -18.28 -3.41 -6.78
CA MET A 125 -19.42 -2.70 -6.19
C MET A 125 -19.68 -3.03 -4.72
N GLU A 126 -19.27 -4.18 -4.24
CA GLU A 126 -19.69 -4.75 -2.94
C GLU A 126 -19.33 -3.82 -1.76
N ALA A 127 -18.06 -3.40 -1.65
CA ALA A 127 -17.61 -2.54 -0.55
C ALA A 127 -18.28 -1.15 -0.56
N PRO A 128 -18.38 -0.42 -1.68
CA PRO A 128 -19.16 0.83 -1.74
C PRO A 128 -20.61 0.68 -1.25
N ILE A 129 -21.30 -0.40 -1.62
CA ILE A 129 -22.68 -0.64 -1.19
C ILE A 129 -22.75 -0.94 0.31
N LEU A 130 -21.94 -1.88 0.78
CA LEU A 130 -22.03 -2.37 2.16
C LEU A 130 -21.45 -1.40 3.18
N VAL A 131 -20.31 -0.77 2.88
CA VAL A 131 -19.56 0.06 3.82
C VAL A 131 -19.97 1.53 3.71
N LYS A 132 -19.91 2.11 2.48
CA LYS A 132 -20.25 3.52 2.24
C LYS A 132 -21.77 3.76 2.12
N LYS A 133 -22.59 2.69 2.04
CA LYS A 133 -24.03 2.79 1.79
C LYS A 133 -24.39 3.51 0.47
N THR A 134 -23.48 3.39 -0.51
CA THR A 134 -23.69 3.97 -1.83
C THR A 134 -24.89 3.31 -2.52
N PRO A 135 -25.81 4.06 -3.12
CA PRO A 135 -26.89 3.48 -3.89
C PRO A 135 -26.39 2.56 -5.00
N LYS A 136 -27.03 1.40 -5.17
CA LYS A 136 -26.59 0.36 -6.12
C LYS A 136 -26.36 0.88 -7.54
N ALA A 137 -27.20 1.80 -8.02
CA ALA A 137 -27.05 2.39 -9.35
C ALA A 137 -25.75 3.20 -9.47
N LYS A 138 -25.42 4.03 -8.47
CA LYS A 138 -24.17 4.81 -8.44
C LYS A 138 -22.94 3.90 -8.27
N ALA A 139 -23.03 2.87 -7.42
CA ALA A 139 -21.95 1.91 -7.26
C ALA A 139 -21.68 1.15 -8.58
N ARG A 140 -22.74 0.82 -9.34
CA ARG A 140 -22.62 0.17 -10.65
C ARG A 140 -21.96 1.09 -11.69
N GLU A 141 -22.38 2.32 -11.79
CA GLU A 141 -21.80 3.32 -12.70
C GLU A 141 -20.28 3.49 -12.40
N ARG A 142 -19.94 3.71 -11.13
CA ARG A 142 -18.54 3.83 -10.70
C ARG A 142 -17.74 2.54 -10.91
N GLY A 143 -18.35 1.38 -10.68
CA GLY A 143 -17.72 0.08 -10.91
C GLY A 143 -17.39 -0.16 -12.38
N ILE A 144 -18.28 0.22 -13.30
CA ILE A 144 -18.05 0.15 -14.75
C ILE A 144 -16.87 1.07 -15.13
N GLU A 145 -16.92 2.35 -14.72
CA GLU A 145 -15.84 3.31 -14.98
C GLU A 145 -14.47 2.79 -14.52
N LEU A 146 -14.40 2.20 -13.32
CA LEU A 146 -13.14 1.67 -12.78
C LEU A 146 -12.67 0.44 -13.54
N LEU A 147 -13.57 -0.46 -13.94
CA LEU A 147 -13.20 -1.62 -14.75
C LEU A 147 -12.76 -1.22 -16.16
N GLU A 148 -13.39 -0.22 -16.77
CA GLU A 148 -12.93 0.38 -18.04
C GLU A 148 -11.53 1.00 -17.87
N ARG A 149 -11.28 1.75 -16.79
CA ARG A 149 -9.99 2.36 -16.48
C ARG A 149 -8.86 1.33 -16.37
N VAL A 150 -9.14 0.12 -15.89
CA VAL A 150 -8.15 -0.97 -15.82
C VAL A 150 -8.20 -1.90 -17.05
N GLY A 151 -8.88 -1.50 -18.15
CA GLY A 151 -8.95 -2.23 -19.41
C GLY A 151 -9.81 -3.49 -19.37
N LEU A 152 -10.86 -3.52 -18.54
CA LEU A 152 -11.76 -4.68 -18.36
C LEU A 152 -13.25 -4.34 -18.58
N GLY A 153 -13.53 -3.31 -19.39
CA GLY A 153 -14.90 -2.90 -19.71
C GLY A 153 -15.73 -3.97 -20.43
N ASP A 154 -15.09 -4.89 -21.13
CA ASP A 154 -15.71 -6.05 -21.80
C ASP A 154 -15.84 -7.29 -20.92
N ARG A 155 -15.41 -7.23 -19.64
CA ARG A 155 -15.32 -8.34 -18.69
C ARG A 155 -16.22 -8.18 -17.45
N LEU A 156 -17.14 -7.23 -17.45
CA LEU A 156 -17.96 -6.86 -16.29
C LEU A 156 -18.68 -8.04 -15.63
N GLU A 157 -19.26 -8.92 -16.44
CA GLU A 157 -20.06 -10.06 -16.00
C GLU A 157 -19.27 -11.38 -15.88
N HIS A 158 -17.93 -11.33 -16.04
CA HIS A 158 -17.09 -12.52 -15.90
C HIS A 158 -16.82 -12.82 -14.41
N TYR A 159 -16.86 -14.09 -14.06
CA TYR A 159 -16.43 -14.58 -12.76
C TYR A 159 -14.91 -14.72 -12.69
N PRO A 160 -14.29 -14.68 -11.48
CA PRO A 160 -12.84 -14.82 -11.33
C PRO A 160 -12.26 -16.06 -12.06
N SER A 161 -12.96 -17.18 -12.07
CA SER A 161 -12.55 -18.40 -12.77
C SER A 161 -12.48 -18.28 -14.30
N GLN A 162 -13.06 -17.23 -14.87
CA GLN A 162 -13.08 -16.93 -16.30
C GLN A 162 -12.07 -15.85 -16.70
N LEU A 163 -11.30 -15.35 -15.73
CA LEU A 163 -10.33 -14.28 -15.89
C LEU A 163 -8.90 -14.81 -15.74
N SER A 164 -7.97 -14.29 -16.56
CA SER A 164 -6.54 -14.55 -16.37
C SER A 164 -6.06 -13.97 -15.03
N GLY A 165 -4.87 -14.38 -14.54
CA GLY A 165 -4.28 -13.85 -13.32
C GLY A 165 -4.13 -12.33 -13.37
N GLY A 166 -3.61 -11.78 -14.49
CA GLY A 166 -3.49 -10.33 -14.68
C GLY A 166 -4.84 -9.61 -14.70
N GLN A 167 -5.87 -10.22 -15.30
CA GLN A 167 -7.23 -9.67 -15.26
C GLN A 167 -7.80 -9.68 -13.84
N GLN A 168 -7.63 -10.78 -13.08
CA GLN A 168 -8.06 -10.84 -11.68
C GLN A 168 -7.38 -9.78 -10.82
N GLN A 169 -6.07 -9.55 -11.03
CA GLN A 169 -5.33 -8.52 -10.29
C GLN A 169 -5.83 -7.11 -10.64
N ARG A 170 -6.13 -6.84 -11.90
CA ARG A 170 -6.72 -5.56 -12.31
C ARG A 170 -8.13 -5.35 -11.74
N VAL A 171 -8.94 -6.40 -11.62
CA VAL A 171 -10.22 -6.34 -10.85
C VAL A 171 -9.96 -6.02 -9.38
N ALA A 172 -8.93 -6.62 -8.75
CA ALA A 172 -8.59 -6.34 -7.36
C ALA A 172 -8.14 -4.88 -7.16
N ILE A 173 -7.41 -4.31 -8.12
CA ILE A 173 -7.05 -2.88 -8.12
C ILE A 173 -8.31 -2.02 -8.25
N ALA A 174 -9.20 -2.30 -9.21
CA ALA A 174 -10.45 -1.58 -9.40
C ALA A 174 -11.34 -1.64 -8.13
N ARG A 175 -11.41 -2.79 -7.47
CA ARG A 175 -12.12 -2.99 -6.20
C ARG A 175 -11.55 -2.10 -5.08
N ALA A 176 -10.23 -2.02 -4.96
CA ALA A 176 -9.61 -1.13 -3.98
C ALA A 176 -9.92 0.34 -4.26
N LEU A 177 -9.84 0.76 -5.53
CA LEU A 177 -10.13 2.12 -5.99
C LEU A 177 -11.61 2.52 -5.80
N ALA A 178 -12.53 1.56 -5.80
CA ALA A 178 -13.97 1.82 -5.62
C ALA A 178 -14.33 2.42 -4.25
N MET A 179 -13.43 2.29 -3.30
CA MET A 179 -13.54 2.94 -1.98
C MET A 179 -13.00 4.37 -1.97
N ASP A 180 -12.58 4.93 -3.11
CA ASP A 180 -11.93 6.25 -3.25
C ASP A 180 -10.86 6.44 -2.16
N PRO A 181 -9.85 5.57 -2.11
CA PRO A 181 -8.84 5.61 -1.08
C PRO A 181 -7.89 6.79 -1.27
N GLU A 182 -7.36 7.29 -0.16
CA GLU A 182 -6.36 8.37 -0.14
C GLU A 182 -4.92 7.85 -0.17
N LEU A 183 -4.75 6.55 0.07
CA LEU A 183 -3.49 5.81 0.05
C LEU A 183 -3.73 4.42 -0.53
N MET A 184 -2.87 3.97 -1.44
CA MET A 184 -2.89 2.61 -1.98
C MET A 184 -1.66 1.83 -1.52
N LEU A 185 -1.89 0.64 -0.98
CA LEU A 185 -0.87 -0.31 -0.56
C LEU A 185 -0.86 -1.51 -1.50
N PHE A 186 0.30 -1.88 -2.03
CA PHE A 186 0.47 -3.01 -2.92
C PHE A 186 1.46 -4.01 -2.32
N ASP A 187 0.98 -5.21 -2.01
CA ASP A 187 1.79 -6.31 -1.44
C ASP A 187 2.12 -7.33 -2.54
N GLU A 188 3.24 -7.15 -3.22
CA GLU A 188 3.74 -7.99 -4.32
C GLU A 188 2.68 -8.26 -5.41
N PRO A 189 2.11 -7.23 -6.04
CA PRO A 189 0.93 -7.37 -6.91
C PRO A 189 1.16 -8.21 -8.18
N THR A 190 2.40 -8.49 -8.55
CA THR A 190 2.77 -9.22 -9.77
C THR A 190 3.32 -10.61 -9.51
N SER A 191 3.69 -10.95 -8.27
CA SER A 191 4.44 -12.18 -7.96
C SER A 191 3.67 -13.49 -8.18
N ALA A 192 2.33 -13.43 -8.28
CA ALA A 192 1.48 -14.59 -8.59
C ALA A 192 1.07 -14.66 -10.08
N LEU A 193 1.71 -13.86 -10.95
CA LEU A 193 1.38 -13.75 -12.37
C LEU A 193 2.44 -14.42 -13.25
N ASP A 194 2.00 -14.91 -14.40
CA ASP A 194 2.90 -15.27 -15.48
C ASP A 194 3.62 -14.03 -16.00
N PRO A 195 4.91 -14.11 -16.39
CA PRO A 195 5.71 -12.94 -16.81
C PRO A 195 5.08 -12.11 -17.93
N GLU A 196 4.35 -12.73 -18.85
CA GLU A 196 3.66 -12.05 -19.94
C GLU A 196 2.48 -11.18 -19.49
N LEU A 197 1.94 -11.41 -18.28
CA LEU A 197 0.80 -10.67 -17.73
C LEU A 197 1.23 -9.54 -16.78
N VAL A 198 2.49 -9.50 -16.36
CA VAL A 198 3.05 -8.51 -15.42
C VAL A 198 2.91 -7.10 -15.98
N GLY A 199 3.25 -6.89 -17.25
CA GLY A 199 3.24 -5.57 -17.90
C GLY A 199 1.89 -4.85 -17.82
N GLU A 200 0.77 -5.59 -17.99
CA GLU A 200 -0.58 -5.01 -17.92
C GLU A 200 -0.93 -4.46 -16.54
N VAL A 201 -0.47 -5.14 -15.47
CA VAL A 201 -0.70 -4.71 -14.08
C VAL A 201 0.20 -3.53 -13.74
N LEU A 202 1.47 -3.57 -14.14
CA LEU A 202 2.41 -2.46 -13.93
C LEU A 202 1.94 -1.19 -14.64
N GLN A 203 1.38 -1.29 -15.87
CA GLN A 203 0.84 -0.14 -16.58
C GLN A 203 -0.29 0.54 -15.79
N VAL A 204 -1.22 -0.24 -15.22
CA VAL A 204 -2.29 0.32 -14.36
C VAL A 204 -1.69 1.04 -13.16
N MET A 205 -0.64 0.49 -12.54
CA MET A 205 0.03 1.13 -11.39
C MET A 205 0.79 2.41 -11.81
N GLN A 206 1.40 2.44 -12.98
CA GLN A 206 2.02 3.65 -13.56
C GLN A 206 0.98 4.75 -13.79
N ASP A 207 -0.18 4.40 -14.35
CA ASP A 207 -1.28 5.35 -14.57
C ASP A 207 -1.82 5.92 -13.25
N LEU A 208 -1.88 5.10 -12.19
CA LEU A 208 -2.24 5.55 -10.84
C LEU A 208 -1.20 6.52 -10.28
N ALA A 209 0.09 6.23 -10.41
CA ALA A 209 1.18 7.12 -10.00
C ALA A 209 1.10 8.46 -10.74
N ALA A 210 0.96 8.42 -12.07
CA ALA A 210 0.82 9.62 -12.89
C ALA A 210 -0.42 10.47 -12.53
N SER A 211 -1.47 9.86 -11.96
CA SER A 211 -2.64 10.58 -11.45
C SER A 211 -2.42 11.23 -10.08
N GLY A 212 -1.23 11.12 -9.48
CA GLY A 212 -0.89 11.66 -8.15
C GLY A 212 -1.39 10.82 -6.98
N MET A 213 -1.69 9.54 -7.19
CA MET A 213 -2.06 8.63 -6.11
C MET A 213 -0.86 8.34 -5.21
N THR A 214 -1.02 8.52 -3.90
CA THR A 214 0.01 8.10 -2.96
C THR A 214 0.03 6.58 -2.86
N MET A 215 1.20 5.97 -3.05
CA MET A 215 1.34 4.52 -3.05
C MET A 215 2.52 4.05 -2.20
N VAL A 216 2.33 2.92 -1.49
CA VAL A 216 3.43 2.14 -0.91
C VAL A 216 3.40 0.76 -1.55
N VAL A 217 4.48 0.39 -2.23
CA VAL A 217 4.52 -0.78 -3.10
C VAL A 217 5.64 -1.73 -2.68
N VAL A 218 5.30 -2.93 -2.25
CA VAL A 218 6.26 -4.03 -2.13
C VAL A 218 6.34 -4.72 -3.48
N THR A 219 7.52 -4.80 -4.07
CA THR A 219 7.70 -5.42 -5.39
C THR A 219 9.12 -5.99 -5.58
N HIS A 220 9.24 -6.91 -6.52
CA HIS A 220 10.50 -7.39 -7.08
C HIS A 220 10.77 -6.83 -8.49
N GLU A 221 9.88 -5.97 -9.00
CA GLU A 221 10.00 -5.34 -10.32
C GLU A 221 10.91 -4.10 -10.23
N MET A 222 12.22 -4.28 -10.38
CA MET A 222 13.20 -3.19 -10.23
C MET A 222 13.05 -2.13 -11.33
N GLY A 223 12.57 -2.52 -12.52
CA GLY A 223 12.23 -1.59 -13.60
C GLY A 223 11.12 -0.62 -13.19
N PHE A 224 10.04 -1.13 -12.57
CA PHE A 224 8.97 -0.31 -12.03
C PHE A 224 9.46 0.63 -10.92
N ALA A 225 10.27 0.10 -9.99
CA ALA A 225 10.84 0.90 -8.90
C ALA A 225 11.67 2.09 -9.43
N ARG A 226 12.46 1.86 -10.50
CA ARG A 226 13.29 2.87 -11.14
C ARG A 226 12.49 3.93 -11.88
N GLU A 227 11.43 3.52 -12.59
CA GLU A 227 10.67 4.39 -13.49
C GLU A 227 9.64 5.25 -12.74
N VAL A 228 9.03 4.70 -11.70
CA VAL A 228 7.83 5.27 -11.06
C VAL A 228 8.05 5.65 -9.60
N GLY A 229 9.06 5.05 -8.96
CA GLY A 229 9.36 5.31 -7.55
C GLY A 229 9.92 6.72 -7.32
N ASP A 230 9.38 7.42 -6.32
CA ASP A 230 9.96 8.66 -5.78
C ASP A 230 10.92 8.37 -4.62
N GLN A 231 10.72 7.25 -3.95
CA GLN A 231 11.56 6.78 -2.85
C GLN A 231 11.69 5.26 -2.90
N LEU A 232 12.90 4.75 -2.76
CA LEU A 232 13.16 3.32 -2.59
C LEU A 232 13.70 3.04 -1.21
N ILE A 233 13.19 1.98 -0.59
CA ILE A 233 13.56 1.52 0.74
C ILE A 233 13.95 0.05 0.65
N PHE A 234 15.18 -0.26 1.06
CA PHE A 234 15.64 -1.63 1.20
C PHE A 234 15.51 -2.09 2.65
N MET A 235 14.76 -3.17 2.86
CA MET A 235 14.54 -3.80 4.16
C MET A 235 15.22 -5.16 4.24
N ASP A 236 15.93 -5.41 5.35
CA ASP A 236 16.45 -6.73 5.70
C ASP A 236 16.45 -6.95 7.22
N GLY A 237 16.13 -8.17 7.64
CA GLY A 237 16.12 -8.55 9.07
C GLY A 237 15.21 -7.70 9.96
N GLY A 238 14.15 -7.10 9.40
CA GLY A 238 13.17 -6.30 10.14
C GLY A 238 13.55 -4.84 10.34
N VAL A 239 14.59 -4.34 9.67
CA VAL A 239 15.03 -2.93 9.71
C VAL A 239 15.12 -2.34 8.31
N ILE A 240 15.08 -1.03 8.21
CA ILE A 240 15.44 -0.30 7.00
C ILE A 240 16.96 -0.18 6.97
N CYS A 241 17.59 -0.82 5.98
CA CYS A 241 19.04 -0.79 5.82
C CYS A 241 19.50 0.38 4.95
N GLU A 242 18.69 0.77 3.97
CA GLU A 242 18.99 1.87 3.05
C GLU A 242 17.71 2.47 2.51
N SER A 243 17.70 3.78 2.28
CA SER A 243 16.60 4.51 1.65
C SER A 243 17.13 5.68 0.85
N GLY A 244 16.49 5.99 -0.28
CA GLY A 244 16.90 7.12 -1.11
C GLY A 244 16.16 7.17 -2.44
N ASP A 245 16.73 7.95 -3.37
CA ASP A 245 16.29 7.97 -4.76
C ASP A 245 16.41 6.57 -5.37
N PRO A 246 15.39 6.07 -6.09
CA PRO A 246 15.43 4.72 -6.65
C PRO A 246 16.62 4.46 -7.58
N VAL A 247 16.98 5.42 -8.42
CA VAL A 247 18.11 5.28 -9.36
C VAL A 247 19.42 5.19 -8.58
N GLU A 248 19.60 6.06 -7.56
CA GLU A 248 20.81 6.05 -6.74
C GLU A 248 20.97 4.74 -5.94
N VAL A 249 19.90 4.29 -5.29
CA VAL A 249 19.94 3.05 -4.50
C VAL A 249 20.15 1.81 -5.38
N LEU A 250 19.55 1.77 -6.58
CA LEU A 250 19.70 0.64 -7.49
C LEU A 250 21.06 0.61 -8.20
N ASP A 251 21.62 1.76 -8.57
CA ASP A 251 22.88 1.82 -9.34
C ASP A 251 24.13 1.95 -8.46
N ASN A 252 24.00 2.58 -7.30
CA ASN A 252 25.12 2.87 -6.41
C ASN A 252 24.78 2.65 -4.93
N PRO A 253 24.32 1.45 -4.54
CA PRO A 253 23.90 1.14 -3.18
C PRO A 253 25.05 1.34 -2.17
N GLN A 254 24.79 2.07 -1.09
CA GLN A 254 25.80 2.39 -0.08
C GLN A 254 25.92 1.29 0.99
N ALA A 255 24.80 0.66 1.36
CA ALA A 255 24.82 -0.41 2.34
C ALA A 255 25.31 -1.74 1.71
N GLU A 256 26.19 -2.45 2.42
CA GLU A 256 26.73 -3.74 1.98
C GLU A 256 25.62 -4.77 1.73
N ARG A 257 24.58 -4.77 2.58
CA ARG A 257 23.45 -5.68 2.47
C ARG A 257 22.59 -5.38 1.22
N THR A 258 22.43 -4.10 0.87
CA THR A 258 21.73 -3.69 -0.36
C THR A 258 22.48 -4.16 -1.59
N ARG A 259 23.82 -3.96 -1.61
CA ARG A 259 24.69 -4.44 -2.72
C ARG A 259 24.61 -5.94 -2.90
N ALA A 260 24.71 -6.69 -1.80
CA ALA A 260 24.63 -8.15 -1.84
C ALA A 260 23.28 -8.65 -2.37
N PHE A 261 22.18 -8.00 -1.98
CA PHE A 261 20.85 -8.33 -2.47
C PHE A 261 20.70 -7.99 -3.96
N LEU A 262 21.01 -6.77 -4.38
CA LEU A 262 20.85 -6.33 -5.76
C LEU A 262 21.71 -7.16 -6.73
N SER A 263 22.95 -7.50 -6.37
CA SER A 263 23.80 -8.37 -7.20
C SER A 263 23.27 -9.80 -7.38
N SER A 264 22.30 -10.23 -6.59
CA SER A 264 21.65 -11.54 -6.72
C SER A 264 20.34 -11.50 -7.51
N VAL A 265 19.79 -10.30 -7.76
CA VAL A 265 18.47 -10.09 -8.38
C VAL A 265 18.57 -9.41 -9.74
N LEU A 266 19.59 -8.57 -9.95
CA LEU A 266 19.96 -7.92 -11.21
C LEU A 266 21.04 -8.72 -11.94
#